data_ee41a2ad23aa42afd366d0e67caf8875
#
_entry.id   ee41a2ad23aa42afd366d0e67caf8875
#
_cell.length_a   1.000
_cell.length_b   1.000
_cell.length_c   1.000
_cell.angle_alpha   90.00
_cell.angle_beta   90.00
_cell.angle_gamma   90.00
#
_symmetry.space_group_name_H-M   'P 1'
#
loop_
_entity.id
_entity.type
_entity.pdbx_description
1 polymer ?
#
loop_
_entity_poly.entity_id
_entity_poly.type
_entity_poly.pdbx_seq_one_letter_code
_entity_poly.pdbx_strand_id
1 'polypeptide(L)' 'MNAKDAVKRVSLCPACGACPEVVLDVTRQEIRIGEEGNRVTLNREAWNTLVEKIRAGELKEL' A
#
# COMPACT_ATOMS: atom_id res chain seq x y z
N MET A 1 19.71 1.85 -13.09
CA MET A 1 18.42 1.90 -12.39
C MET A 1 18.60 2.27 -10.94
N ASN A 2 17.84 3.20 -10.46
CA ASN A 2 17.97 3.70 -9.10
C ASN A 2 17.21 2.83 -8.11
N ALA A 3 17.83 2.59 -6.96
CA ALA A 3 17.18 1.82 -5.91
C ALA A 3 15.91 2.48 -5.40
N LYS A 4 15.84 3.80 -5.45
CA LYS A 4 14.65 4.48 -4.95
C LYS A 4 13.44 4.30 -5.84
N ASP A 5 13.62 3.81 -7.05
CA ASP A 5 12.50 3.49 -7.91
C ASP A 5 11.79 2.22 -7.47
N ALA A 6 12.41 1.46 -6.57
CA ALA A 6 11.82 0.20 -6.10
C ALA A 6 10.85 0.39 -4.96
N VAL A 7 10.71 1.60 -4.45
CA VAL A 7 9.80 1.87 -3.33
C VAL A 7 8.93 3.05 -3.68
N LYS A 8 7.63 2.86 -3.58
CA LYS A 8 6.66 3.91 -3.82
C LYS A 8 5.79 4.09 -2.60
N ARG A 9 5.58 5.34 -2.21
CA ARG A 9 4.75 5.66 -1.05
C ARG A 9 3.55 6.47 -1.49
N VAL A 10 2.38 6.09 -1.00
CA VAL A 10 1.14 6.79 -1.30
C VAL A 10 0.44 7.08 0.02
N SER A 11 0.21 8.34 0.29
CA SER A 11 -0.48 8.76 1.50
C SER A 11 -1.97 8.51 1.36
N LEU A 12 -2.60 8.04 2.42
CA LEU A 12 -4.03 7.82 2.42
C LEU A 12 -4.78 8.98 3.08
N CYS A 13 -4.08 10.03 3.40
CA CYS A 13 -4.66 11.18 4.06
C CYS A 13 -4.58 12.39 3.15
N PRO A 14 -5.69 13.07 2.89
CA PRO A 14 -5.63 14.21 1.96
C PRO A 14 -4.96 15.44 2.52
N ALA A 15 -4.81 15.56 3.83
CA ALA A 15 -4.45 16.86 4.37
C ALA A 15 -3.45 16.90 5.49
N CYS A 16 -3.02 15.84 6.09
CA CYS A 16 -2.16 16.03 7.23
C CYS A 16 -1.01 15.04 7.26
N GLY A 17 -0.08 15.27 8.17
CA GLY A 17 1.16 14.55 8.18
C GLY A 17 1.17 13.21 8.87
N ALA A 18 0.28 12.98 9.81
CA ALA A 18 0.29 11.73 10.58
C ALA A 18 -0.77 10.79 10.07
N CYS A 19 -0.67 10.39 8.83
CA CYS A 19 -1.70 9.59 8.19
C CYS A 19 -1.17 8.26 7.75
N PRO A 20 -2.04 7.25 7.65
CA PRO A 20 -1.62 5.98 7.09
C PRO A 20 -1.15 6.13 5.67
N GLU A 21 -0.27 5.26 5.27
CA GLU A 21 0.22 5.27 3.89
C GLU A 21 0.36 3.85 3.39
N VAL A 22 0.43 3.73 2.07
CA VAL A 22 0.70 2.47 1.41
C VAL A 22 2.11 2.55 0.86
N VAL A 23 2.94 1.60 1.24
CA VAL A 23 4.32 1.53 0.75
C VAL A 23 4.47 0.29 -0.11
N LEU A 24 4.77 0.50 -1.37
CA LEU A 24 4.98 -0.60 -2.31
C LEU A 24 6.48 -0.82 -2.43
N ASP A 25 6.95 -1.94 -1.90
CA ASP A 25 8.36 -2.28 -1.94
C ASP A 25 8.58 -3.35 -2.98
N VAL A 26 8.95 -2.94 -4.17
CA VAL A 26 9.10 -3.86 -5.30
C VAL A 26 10.27 -4.82 -5.07
N THR A 27 11.33 -4.33 -4.45
CA THR A 27 12.51 -5.16 -4.22
C THR A 27 12.19 -6.35 -3.32
N ARG A 28 11.42 -6.12 -2.28
CA ARG A 28 11.05 -7.18 -1.34
C ARG A 28 9.74 -7.84 -1.71
N GLN A 29 9.05 -7.30 -2.70
CA GLN A 29 7.74 -7.78 -3.12
C GLN A 29 6.77 -7.83 -1.96
N GLU A 30 6.76 -6.76 -1.20
CA GLU A 30 5.82 -6.67 -0.09
C GLU A 30 5.22 -5.27 -0.04
N ILE A 31 4.05 -5.19 0.54
CA ILE A 31 3.32 -3.94 0.66
C ILE A 31 3.03 -3.72 2.14
N ARG A 32 3.32 -2.53 2.61
CA ARG A 32 3.03 -2.17 3.99
C ARG A 32 1.97 -1.09 4.00
N ILE A 33 0.94 -1.29 4.80
CA ILE A 33 -0.19 -0.37 4.87
C ILE A 33 -0.38 0.04 6.32
N GLY A 34 -0.47 1.31 6.57
CA GLY A 34 -0.75 1.83 7.90
C GLY A 34 0.21 2.93 8.27
N GLU A 35 0.33 3.14 9.57
CA GLU A 35 1.20 4.17 10.11
C GLU A 35 2.12 3.54 11.14
N GLU A 36 3.08 4.32 11.58
CA GLU A 36 4.08 3.83 12.51
C GLU A 36 3.42 3.22 13.74
N GLY A 37 3.82 2.01 14.08
CA GLY A 37 3.24 1.31 15.21
C GLY A 37 1.96 0.55 14.91
N ASN A 38 1.45 0.68 13.69
CA ASN A 38 0.18 0.05 13.33
C ASN A 38 0.17 -0.23 11.84
N ARG A 39 0.96 -1.20 11.43
CA ARG A 39 1.10 -1.55 10.02
C ARG A 39 0.78 -2.99 9.75
N VAL A 40 0.21 -3.22 8.59
CA VAL A 40 -0.03 -4.55 8.05
C VAL A 40 0.89 -4.75 6.87
N THR A 41 1.49 -5.93 6.77
CA THR A 41 2.34 -6.26 5.64
C THR A 41 1.64 -7.32 4.80
N LEU A 42 1.53 -7.05 3.52
CA LEU A 42 0.95 -7.99 2.56
C LEU A 42 2.03 -8.43 1.60
N ASN A 43 1.95 -9.69 1.17
CA ASN A 43 2.82 -10.13 0.11
C ASN A 43 2.22 -9.70 -1.23
N ARG A 44 2.96 -9.96 -2.30
CA ARG A 44 2.56 -9.53 -3.63
C ARG A 44 1.21 -10.11 -4.04
N GLU A 45 1.00 -11.38 -3.76
CA GLU A 45 -0.24 -12.04 -4.17
C GLU A 45 -1.45 -11.45 -3.45
N ALA A 46 -1.31 -11.24 -2.14
CA ALA A 46 -2.40 -10.67 -1.38
C ALA A 46 -2.70 -9.25 -1.83
N TRP A 47 -1.65 -8.49 -2.11
CA TRP A 47 -1.84 -7.12 -2.59
C TRP A 47 -2.55 -7.10 -3.93
N ASN A 48 -2.11 -7.95 -4.85
CA ASN A 48 -2.72 -7.98 -6.19
C ASN A 48 -4.17 -8.42 -6.10
N THR A 49 -4.48 -9.34 -5.20
CA THR A 49 -5.85 -9.76 -4.99
C THR A 49 -6.70 -8.62 -4.44
N LEU A 50 -6.13 -7.85 -3.52
CA LEU A 50 -6.83 -6.68 -2.97
C LEU A 50 -7.17 -5.69 -4.09
N VAL A 51 -6.21 -5.42 -4.97
CA VAL A 51 -6.44 -4.51 -6.08
C VAL A 51 -7.55 -5.06 -6.98
N GLU A 52 -7.55 -6.36 -7.25
CA GLU A 52 -8.60 -6.97 -8.04
C GLU A 52 -9.98 -6.82 -7.40
N LYS A 53 -10.06 -7.01 -6.09
CA LYS A 53 -11.34 -6.91 -5.40
C LYS A 53 -11.89 -5.50 -5.45
N ILE A 54 -11.01 -4.52 -5.37
CA ILE A 54 -11.43 -3.13 -5.50
C ILE A 54 -11.94 -2.85 -6.91
N ARG A 55 -11.22 -3.34 -7.92
CA ARG A 55 -11.60 -3.11 -9.30
C ARG A 55 -12.89 -3.84 -9.65
N ALA A 56 -13.13 -4.98 -9.03
CA ALA A 56 -14.35 -5.75 -9.27
C ALA A 56 -15.56 -5.20 -8.51
N GLY A 57 -15.34 -4.25 -7.62
CA GLY A 57 -16.43 -3.65 -6.86
C GLY A 57 -16.81 -4.40 -5.61
N GLU A 58 -16.04 -5.40 -5.22
CA GLU A 58 -16.32 -6.11 -3.95
C GLU A 58 -15.90 -5.28 -2.75
N LEU A 59 -14.88 -4.44 -2.92
CA LEU A 59 -14.44 -3.52 -1.88
C LEU A 59 -14.62 -2.11 -2.42
N LYS A 60 -15.43 -1.34 -1.79
CA LYS A 60 -15.77 0.00 -2.25
C LYS A 60 -15.62 0.99 -1.09
N GLU A 61 -15.63 2.25 -1.46
CA GLU A 61 -15.65 3.28 -0.45
C GLU A 61 -16.94 3.22 0.36
N LEU A 62 -16.86 3.70 1.56
CA LEU A 62 -18.00 3.65 2.48
C LEU A 62 -18.98 4.79 2.27
#